data_837afa8bd6cf74bf500515a409c922aa
#
_entry.id   837afa8bd6cf74bf500515a409c922aa
#
_cell.length_a   1.000
_cell.length_b   1.000
_cell.length_c   1.000
_cell.angle_alpha   90.00
_cell.angle_beta   90.00
_cell.angle_gamma   90.00
#
_symmetry.space_group_name_H-M   'P 1'
#
loop_
_entity.id
_entity.type
_entity.pdbx_description
1 polymer ?
#
loop_
_entity_poly.entity_id
_entity_poly.type
_entity_poly.pdbx_seq_one_letter_code
_entity_poly.pdbx_strand_id
1 'polypeptide(L)'
;MTRSPLTLLFLCTSFVFATGPTRADVRAFGATGDGKTDDTAAIQRAIDESQDGILRLPRGDYRITRTLEVNLAAVGRFAMDGSGGTARILMAGPGPALRIIGTHGGTANPVGFQPEIWEKERMPQITGLEIVGEHPEADGIEVTGTMQPTLQCLLLRELRHGVVVSGRNRNVLIDACHIYNNSGIGIYFQEVNLHQTIIQGSHISYNKRAGIAVIGGEIRNFHVTGCDIEYNYDKESEGCAEILFDHREGGSIAEGSIVSNTIQARPSPGGANIRFLGPERPVTRTHSGLWSITGNLIGNQETNIHLVRSRGIAISGNHIYTGVNRSLVLEECHHIVVGANSLDQSHNHRGGFTNGITVRDCDGVVLQGLLLDRAGEAEAGGAIEILNSRETTISGCQIFEPNHRGLYLSESRNTRVSDNLILHRGEGATMVAAIEVAGNCPGTVISGNLVGTGSAGDIVTPPDTNYTRENHPAAPAPMATPAPEPEP
;
A
#
# COMPACT_ATOMS: atom_id res chain seq x y z
N MET A 1 79.03 -5.91 -57.66
CA MET A 1 77.81 -6.46 -57.06
C MET A 1 77.48 -5.59 -55.88
N THR A 2 76.71 -4.55 -56.11
CA THR A 2 76.30 -3.58 -55.08
C THR A 2 74.89 -3.90 -54.66
N ARG A 3 74.69 -4.25 -53.37
CA ARG A 3 73.34 -4.46 -52.78
C ARG A 3 72.87 -3.13 -52.18
N SER A 4 71.74 -2.60 -52.68
CA SER A 4 70.97 -1.51 -52.05
C SER A 4 70.15 -2.01 -50.81
N PRO A 5 70.06 -1.24 -49.75
CA PRO A 5 69.16 -1.57 -48.64
C PRO A 5 67.75 -1.02 -48.93
N LEU A 6 66.77 -1.88 -48.79
CA LEU A 6 65.34 -1.55 -48.86
C LEU A 6 64.93 -0.98 -47.47
N THR A 7 64.57 0.29 -47.42
CA THR A 7 64.01 0.96 -46.22
C THR A 7 62.55 0.66 -46.13
N LEU A 8 62.16 -0.12 -45.15
CA LEU A 8 60.73 -0.43 -44.81
C LEU A 8 60.14 0.71 -43.97
N LEU A 9 59.23 1.47 -44.56
CA LEU A 9 58.50 2.53 -43.87
C LEU A 9 57.35 1.87 -43.08
N PHE A 10 57.41 1.82 -41.73
CA PHE A 10 56.29 1.41 -40.89
C PHE A 10 55.34 2.59 -40.75
N LEU A 11 54.14 2.51 -41.40
CA LEU A 11 53.02 3.40 -41.13
C LEU A 11 52.37 2.99 -39.84
N CYS A 12 52.63 3.71 -38.75
CA CYS A 12 51.88 3.59 -37.50
C CYS A 12 50.48 4.20 -37.68
N THR A 13 49.49 3.39 -38.02
CA THR A 13 48.07 3.78 -37.90
C THR A 13 47.71 3.74 -36.44
N SER A 14 47.57 4.91 -35.81
CA SER A 14 46.99 5.07 -34.46
C SER A 14 45.52 4.70 -34.56
N PHE A 15 45.17 3.48 -34.12
CA PHE A 15 43.81 3.13 -33.80
C PHE A 15 43.41 3.91 -32.53
N VAL A 16 42.61 4.95 -32.71
CA VAL A 16 41.87 5.54 -31.62
C VAL A 16 40.83 4.50 -31.20
N PHE A 17 41.12 3.76 -30.15
CA PHE A 17 40.11 2.98 -29.50
C PHE A 17 39.08 3.96 -28.94
N ALA A 18 37.87 3.94 -29.50
CA ALA A 18 36.72 4.57 -28.90
C ALA A 18 36.61 4.00 -27.46
N THR A 19 36.95 4.84 -26.52
CA THR A 19 36.76 4.52 -25.08
C THR A 19 35.29 4.23 -24.90
N GLY A 20 34.97 3.11 -24.21
CA GLY A 20 33.58 2.71 -23.88
C GLY A 20 32.80 3.81 -23.17
N PRO A 21 31.54 3.62 -22.87
CA PRO A 21 30.60 4.66 -22.47
C PRO A 21 31.21 5.54 -21.38
N THR A 22 31.53 6.77 -21.74
CA THR A 22 32.08 7.75 -20.80
C THR A 22 31.00 8.10 -19.83
N ARG A 23 31.27 7.89 -18.53
CA ARG A 23 30.44 8.47 -17.47
C ARG A 23 30.50 9.99 -17.63
N ALA A 24 29.44 10.58 -18.16
CA ALA A 24 29.34 12.02 -18.29
C ALA A 24 29.14 12.63 -16.90
N ASP A 25 29.98 13.59 -16.52
CA ASP A 25 29.86 14.36 -15.27
C ASP A 25 29.16 15.69 -15.60
N VAL A 26 28.08 16.03 -14.88
CA VAL A 26 27.31 17.27 -15.11
C VAL A 26 28.17 18.54 -15.01
N ARG A 27 29.26 18.50 -14.26
CA ARG A 27 30.20 19.63 -14.12
C ARG A 27 30.96 19.91 -15.44
N ALA A 28 31.18 18.89 -16.24
CA ALA A 28 31.79 19.06 -17.56
C ALA A 28 30.89 19.88 -18.51
N PHE A 29 29.60 19.99 -18.20
CA PHE A 29 28.61 20.77 -18.91
C PHE A 29 28.32 22.12 -18.26
N GLY A 30 29.04 22.45 -17.19
CA GLY A 30 28.98 23.74 -16.52
C GLY A 30 28.04 23.79 -15.31
N ALA A 31 27.55 22.63 -14.82
CA ALA A 31 26.82 22.60 -13.54
C ALA A 31 27.77 22.89 -12.38
N THR A 32 27.33 23.76 -11.45
CA THR A 32 28.16 24.20 -10.31
C THR A 32 27.92 23.37 -9.07
N GLY A 33 26.69 23.03 -8.79
CA GLY A 33 26.29 22.29 -7.59
C GLY A 33 26.54 23.07 -6.29
N ASP A 34 26.37 24.41 -6.30
CA ASP A 34 26.61 25.34 -5.19
C ASP A 34 25.33 25.68 -4.39
N GLY A 35 24.18 25.13 -4.80
CA GLY A 35 22.86 25.38 -4.21
C GLY A 35 22.25 26.74 -4.56
N LYS A 36 22.88 27.56 -5.38
CA LYS A 36 22.45 28.92 -5.71
C LYS A 36 22.31 29.15 -7.23
N THR A 37 23.32 28.75 -7.97
CA THR A 37 23.32 28.83 -9.44
C THR A 37 22.23 27.96 -10.03
N ASP A 38 21.50 28.46 -11.03
CA ASP A 38 20.54 27.63 -11.77
C ASP A 38 21.29 26.68 -12.71
N ASP A 39 21.39 25.43 -12.30
CA ASP A 39 22.09 24.37 -13.03
C ASP A 39 21.20 23.68 -14.10
N THR A 40 19.93 24.12 -14.25
CA THR A 40 18.95 23.48 -15.15
C THR A 40 19.49 23.26 -16.56
N ALA A 41 19.99 24.33 -17.19
CA ALA A 41 20.45 24.25 -18.57
C ALA A 41 21.73 23.41 -18.73
N ALA A 42 22.60 23.42 -17.74
CA ALA A 42 23.82 22.62 -17.75
C ALA A 42 23.51 21.12 -17.62
N ILE A 43 22.64 20.75 -16.68
CA ILE A 43 22.26 19.35 -16.47
C ILE A 43 21.42 18.85 -17.66
N GLN A 44 20.51 19.67 -18.22
CA GLN A 44 19.74 19.27 -19.41
C GLN A 44 20.66 18.97 -20.60
N ARG A 45 21.65 19.83 -20.87
CA ARG A 45 22.65 19.52 -21.93
C ARG A 45 23.40 18.22 -21.66
N ALA A 46 23.74 17.96 -20.37
CA ALA A 46 24.41 16.72 -20.02
C ALA A 46 23.51 15.50 -20.26
N ILE A 47 22.19 15.61 -20.02
CA ILE A 47 21.21 14.57 -20.35
C ILE A 47 21.15 14.35 -21.86
N ASP A 48 20.97 15.42 -22.63
CA ASP A 48 20.78 15.35 -24.08
C ASP A 48 21.99 14.74 -24.80
N GLU A 49 23.20 14.94 -24.27
CA GLU A 49 24.43 14.41 -24.79
C GLU A 49 24.83 13.03 -24.23
N SER A 50 24.08 12.49 -23.24
CA SER A 50 24.36 11.20 -22.61
C SER A 50 23.68 10.04 -23.35
N GLN A 51 24.09 9.76 -24.57
CA GLN A 51 23.55 8.65 -25.36
C GLN A 51 24.03 7.29 -24.81
N ASP A 52 23.12 6.38 -24.55
CA ASP A 52 23.37 5.03 -24.03
C ASP A 52 24.33 5.02 -22.82
N GLY A 53 24.21 6.01 -21.92
CA GLY A 53 25.23 6.25 -20.91
C GLY A 53 24.72 6.48 -19.49
N ILE A 54 25.69 6.69 -18.62
CA ILE A 54 25.46 7.03 -17.22
C ILE A 54 25.82 8.49 -16.99
N LEU A 55 24.84 9.30 -16.60
CA LEU A 55 25.06 10.67 -16.14
C LEU A 55 25.35 10.67 -14.65
N ARG A 56 26.48 11.23 -14.26
CA ARG A 56 26.88 11.35 -12.87
C ARG A 56 26.67 12.76 -12.34
N LEU A 57 26.04 12.85 -11.18
CA LEU A 57 26.01 14.06 -10.35
C LEU A 57 26.99 13.86 -9.18
N PRO A 58 28.16 14.48 -9.20
CA PRO A 58 29.06 14.49 -8.04
C PRO A 58 28.42 15.17 -6.82
N ARG A 59 28.99 14.98 -5.64
CA ARG A 59 28.55 15.67 -4.43
C ARG A 59 28.34 17.16 -4.69
N GLY A 60 27.15 17.68 -4.37
CA GLY A 60 26.79 19.08 -4.54
C GLY A 60 25.28 19.28 -4.44
N ASP A 61 24.88 20.53 -4.35
CA ASP A 61 23.48 20.98 -4.31
C ASP A 61 23.16 21.65 -5.66
N TYR A 62 22.47 20.93 -6.53
CA TYR A 62 22.14 21.37 -7.88
C TYR A 62 20.76 22.01 -7.89
N ARG A 63 20.71 23.33 -7.89
CA ARG A 63 19.44 24.07 -7.97
C ARG A 63 18.93 24.09 -9.40
N ILE A 64 17.68 23.68 -9.59
CA ILE A 64 17.00 23.73 -10.88
C ILE A 64 15.69 24.49 -10.77
N THR A 65 15.30 25.21 -11.82
CA THR A 65 14.08 26.01 -11.88
C THR A 65 13.02 25.48 -12.84
N ARG A 66 13.35 24.43 -13.58
CA ARG A 66 12.46 23.74 -14.53
C ARG A 66 12.77 22.25 -14.54
N THR A 67 11.77 21.49 -14.94
CA THR A 67 11.90 20.04 -15.15
C THR A 67 13.09 19.68 -16.05
N LEU A 68 13.86 18.69 -15.61
CA LEU A 68 14.85 18.01 -16.43
C LEU A 68 14.15 16.86 -17.18
N GLU A 69 14.21 16.85 -18.50
CA GLU A 69 13.54 15.85 -19.33
C GLU A 69 14.53 14.82 -19.85
N VAL A 70 14.24 13.54 -19.62
CA VAL A 70 14.97 12.40 -20.19
C VAL A 70 14.07 11.76 -21.24
N ASN A 71 14.28 12.11 -22.50
CA ASN A 71 13.57 11.52 -23.63
C ASN A 71 14.32 10.26 -24.10
N LEU A 72 13.83 9.08 -23.69
CA LEU A 72 14.49 7.80 -23.98
C LEU A 72 14.57 7.48 -25.47
N ALA A 73 13.63 7.96 -26.29
CA ALA A 73 13.73 7.80 -27.74
C ALA A 73 14.93 8.53 -28.34
N ALA A 74 15.35 9.63 -27.71
CA ALA A 74 16.52 10.43 -28.16
C ALA A 74 17.83 9.94 -27.52
N VAL A 75 17.83 9.72 -26.19
CA VAL A 75 19.06 9.40 -25.44
C VAL A 75 19.35 7.90 -25.35
N GLY A 76 18.36 7.04 -25.64
CA GLY A 76 18.52 5.60 -25.54
C GLY A 76 18.50 5.10 -24.09
N ARG A 77 19.31 4.08 -23.79
CA ARG A 77 19.45 3.55 -22.43
C ARG A 77 20.11 4.57 -21.53
N PHE A 78 19.45 4.91 -20.44
CA PHE A 78 19.85 6.02 -19.58
C PHE A 78 19.94 5.61 -18.13
N ALA A 79 20.99 6.06 -17.45
CA ALA A 79 21.06 6.00 -16.00
C ALA A 79 21.57 7.33 -15.42
N MET A 80 21.04 7.73 -14.25
CA MET A 80 21.50 8.86 -13.47
C MET A 80 21.99 8.38 -12.10
N ASP A 81 23.24 8.73 -11.76
CA ASP A 81 23.90 8.34 -10.52
C ASP A 81 24.22 9.56 -9.67
N GLY A 82 23.56 9.70 -8.52
CA GLY A 82 23.75 10.77 -7.54
C GLY A 82 24.93 10.53 -6.57
N SER A 83 25.90 9.72 -6.98
CA SER A 83 27.12 9.46 -6.20
C SER A 83 26.87 8.92 -4.79
N GLY A 84 25.96 7.94 -4.69
CA GLY A 84 25.65 7.28 -3.43
C GLY A 84 24.89 8.16 -2.44
N GLY A 85 24.00 9.05 -2.91
CA GLY A 85 23.20 9.95 -2.08
C GLY A 85 23.92 11.23 -1.65
N THR A 86 25.08 11.54 -2.23
CA THR A 86 25.82 12.75 -1.89
C THR A 86 25.49 13.95 -2.78
N ALA A 87 24.77 13.73 -3.87
CA ALA A 87 24.23 14.77 -4.74
C ALA A 87 22.78 15.07 -4.38
N ARG A 88 22.41 16.35 -4.42
CA ARG A 88 21.06 16.82 -4.15
C ARG A 88 20.57 17.71 -5.26
N ILE A 89 19.36 17.49 -5.75
CA ILE A 89 18.64 18.42 -6.62
C ILE A 89 17.68 19.25 -5.79
N LEU A 90 17.76 20.58 -5.92
CA LEU A 90 16.83 21.53 -5.31
C LEU A 90 15.86 22.01 -6.39
N MET A 91 14.61 21.54 -6.36
CA MET A 91 13.59 21.91 -7.34
C MET A 91 12.89 23.19 -6.92
N ALA A 92 13.31 24.29 -7.49
CA ALA A 92 12.83 25.64 -7.18
C ALA A 92 11.71 26.15 -8.11
N GLY A 93 11.24 25.32 -9.03
CA GLY A 93 10.12 25.60 -9.91
C GLY A 93 8.97 24.60 -9.77
N PRO A 94 7.83 24.83 -10.43
CA PRO A 94 6.71 23.90 -10.43
C PRO A 94 6.98 22.67 -11.31
N GLY A 95 6.25 21.57 -11.05
CA GLY A 95 6.34 20.30 -11.78
C GLY A 95 7.43 19.37 -11.29
N PRO A 96 7.67 18.24 -11.95
CA PRO A 96 8.67 17.26 -11.54
C PRO A 96 10.10 17.78 -11.73
N ALA A 97 10.96 17.47 -10.76
CA ALA A 97 12.39 17.75 -10.91
C ALA A 97 12.99 16.97 -12.07
N LEU A 98 12.56 15.71 -12.24
CA LEU A 98 12.99 14.82 -13.31
C LEU A 98 11.77 14.16 -13.96
N ARG A 99 11.67 14.23 -15.29
CA ARG A 99 10.65 13.52 -16.07
C ARG A 99 11.32 12.55 -17.03
N ILE A 100 11.01 11.25 -16.90
CA ILE A 100 11.50 10.20 -17.78
C ILE A 100 10.39 9.84 -18.76
N ILE A 101 10.65 10.04 -20.05
CA ILE A 101 9.67 9.89 -21.13
C ILE A 101 10.14 8.76 -22.05
N GLY A 102 9.38 7.67 -22.10
CA GLY A 102 9.57 6.59 -23.07
C GLY A 102 8.46 6.60 -24.13
N THR A 103 8.54 5.64 -25.04
CA THR A 103 7.57 5.47 -26.13
C THR A 103 6.74 4.20 -26.00
N HIS A 104 6.76 3.55 -24.81
CA HIS A 104 6.00 2.32 -24.57
C HIS A 104 4.50 2.60 -24.60
N GLY A 105 3.82 2.18 -25.66
CA GLY A 105 2.38 2.29 -25.86
C GLY A 105 1.66 0.94 -26.00
N GLY A 106 2.39 -0.18 -25.89
CA GLY A 106 1.85 -1.53 -26.08
C GLY A 106 0.93 -2.02 -24.96
N THR A 107 0.22 -3.12 -25.19
CA THR A 107 -0.59 -3.79 -24.16
C THR A 107 0.28 -4.67 -23.24
N ALA A 108 -0.32 -5.25 -22.21
CA ALA A 108 0.32 -6.28 -21.40
C ALA A 108 0.69 -7.56 -22.19
N ASN A 109 0.17 -7.71 -23.40
CA ASN A 109 0.46 -8.85 -24.28
C ASN A 109 1.93 -8.81 -24.73
N PRO A 110 2.73 -9.88 -24.48
CA PRO A 110 4.13 -9.95 -24.90
C PRO A 110 4.37 -9.77 -26.40
N VAL A 111 3.39 -10.16 -27.23
CA VAL A 111 3.48 -10.04 -28.70
C VAL A 111 3.36 -8.57 -29.17
N GLY A 112 2.87 -7.68 -28.31
CA GLY A 112 2.71 -6.25 -28.63
C GLY A 112 3.95 -5.39 -28.36
N PHE A 113 5.10 -5.99 -27.99
CA PHE A 113 6.33 -5.22 -27.73
C PHE A 113 6.99 -4.80 -29.04
N GLN A 114 7.36 -3.53 -29.07
CA GLN A 114 8.20 -3.02 -30.15
C GLN A 114 9.67 -3.32 -29.81
N PRO A 115 10.44 -3.97 -30.72
CA PRO A 115 11.84 -4.31 -30.48
C PRO A 115 12.70 -3.11 -30.11
N GLU A 116 12.46 -1.95 -30.73
CA GLU A 116 13.21 -0.72 -30.46
C GLU A 116 13.07 -0.25 -29.03
N ILE A 117 11.86 -0.34 -28.44
CA ILE A 117 11.63 0.03 -27.03
C ILE A 117 12.38 -0.93 -26.13
N TRP A 118 12.29 -2.22 -26.41
CA TRP A 118 12.97 -3.25 -25.64
C TRP A 118 14.49 -3.14 -25.68
N GLU A 119 15.05 -2.77 -26.81
CA GLU A 119 16.49 -2.68 -26.98
C GLU A 119 17.07 -1.33 -26.56
N LYS A 120 16.37 -0.22 -26.84
CA LYS A 120 16.87 1.13 -26.67
C LYS A 120 16.40 1.86 -25.43
N GLU A 121 15.17 1.62 -24.97
CA GLU A 121 14.55 2.43 -23.92
C GLU A 121 14.40 1.66 -22.58
N ARG A 122 14.80 0.40 -22.54
CA ARG A 122 14.64 -0.44 -21.36
C ARG A 122 15.46 0.03 -20.17
N MET A 123 14.90 -0.19 -18.98
CA MET A 123 15.59 -0.07 -17.71
C MET A 123 16.25 1.30 -17.48
N PRO A 124 15.56 2.43 -17.73
CA PRO A 124 16.06 3.71 -17.24
C PRO A 124 16.21 3.65 -15.72
N GLN A 125 17.37 4.06 -15.21
CA GLN A 125 17.68 3.93 -13.79
C GLN A 125 18.03 5.28 -13.17
N ILE A 126 17.43 5.60 -12.02
CA ILE A 126 17.80 6.73 -11.18
C ILE A 126 18.21 6.19 -9.83
N THR A 127 19.41 6.47 -9.38
CA THR A 127 19.95 5.90 -8.15
C THR A 127 20.78 6.87 -7.31
N GLY A 128 20.73 6.72 -5.99
CA GLY A 128 21.62 7.41 -5.05
C GLY A 128 21.53 8.93 -5.10
N LEU A 129 20.32 9.49 -5.23
CA LEU A 129 20.05 10.91 -5.40
C LEU A 129 19.06 11.42 -4.35
N GLU A 130 19.29 12.60 -3.80
CA GLU A 130 18.32 13.34 -3.03
C GLU A 130 17.62 14.39 -3.91
N ILE A 131 16.28 14.50 -3.80
CA ILE A 131 15.49 15.57 -4.42
C ILE A 131 14.69 16.28 -3.34
N VAL A 132 14.82 17.62 -3.28
CA VAL A 132 14.14 18.48 -2.32
C VAL A 132 13.31 19.52 -3.06
N GLY A 133 12.06 19.70 -2.66
CA GLY A 133 11.19 20.76 -3.19
C GLY A 133 11.44 22.09 -2.51
N GLU A 134 11.67 23.14 -3.29
CA GLU A 134 11.70 24.54 -2.84
C GLU A 134 10.48 25.33 -3.38
N HIS A 135 9.58 24.66 -4.10
CA HIS A 135 8.35 25.25 -4.65
C HIS A 135 7.14 24.41 -4.23
N PRO A 136 6.00 24.99 -3.86
CA PRO A 136 4.82 24.24 -3.39
C PRO A 136 4.24 23.26 -4.40
N GLU A 137 4.48 23.49 -5.68
CA GLU A 137 4.06 22.60 -6.78
C GLU A 137 5.23 21.75 -7.34
N ALA A 138 6.37 21.69 -6.65
CA ALA A 138 7.47 20.82 -7.04
C ALA A 138 7.10 19.36 -6.79
N ASP A 139 7.28 18.49 -7.79
CA ASP A 139 7.24 17.05 -7.67
C ASP A 139 8.66 16.47 -7.79
N GLY A 140 8.85 15.22 -7.34
CA GLY A 140 10.15 14.58 -7.45
C GLY A 140 10.41 14.01 -8.85
N ILE A 141 10.02 12.77 -9.08
CA ILE A 141 10.28 12.06 -10.34
C ILE A 141 8.96 11.64 -10.98
N GLU A 142 8.77 12.00 -12.24
CA GLU A 142 7.68 11.49 -13.06
C GLU A 142 8.21 10.48 -14.09
N VAL A 143 7.49 9.34 -14.25
CA VAL A 143 7.78 8.35 -15.29
C VAL A 143 6.53 8.11 -16.15
N THR A 144 6.69 8.21 -17.47
CA THR A 144 5.60 8.04 -18.44
C THR A 144 6.09 7.35 -19.72
N GLY A 145 5.33 6.43 -20.26
CA GLY A 145 5.70 5.67 -21.47
C GLY A 145 6.91 4.77 -21.30
N THR A 146 7.27 4.38 -20.08
CA THR A 146 8.54 3.70 -19.81
C THR A 146 8.40 2.18 -19.73
N MET A 147 9.51 1.49 -19.96
CA MET A 147 9.67 0.05 -19.76
C MET A 147 10.79 -0.22 -18.78
N GLN A 148 10.48 -0.97 -17.72
CA GLN A 148 11.42 -1.37 -16.65
C GLN A 148 12.13 -0.18 -15.95
N PRO A 149 11.46 0.96 -15.69
CA PRO A 149 12.12 2.03 -14.94
C PRO A 149 12.46 1.54 -13.54
N THR A 150 13.66 1.86 -13.08
CA THR A 150 14.16 1.50 -11.75
C THR A 150 14.53 2.75 -11.00
N LEU A 151 13.81 3.02 -9.90
CA LEU A 151 14.05 4.11 -8.97
C LEU A 151 14.57 3.50 -7.66
N GLN A 152 15.84 3.75 -7.33
CA GLN A 152 16.50 3.01 -6.25
C GLN A 152 17.37 3.91 -5.38
N CYS A 153 17.37 3.65 -4.07
CA CYS A 153 18.21 4.38 -3.11
C CYS A 153 18.03 5.91 -3.20
N LEU A 154 16.79 6.37 -3.33
CA LEU A 154 16.45 7.78 -3.47
C LEU A 154 15.95 8.37 -2.14
N LEU A 155 16.21 9.67 -1.96
CA LEU A 155 15.61 10.46 -0.89
C LEU A 155 14.77 11.58 -1.51
N LEU A 156 13.43 11.51 -1.37
CA LEU A 156 12.47 12.43 -1.97
C LEU A 156 11.65 13.11 -0.88
N ARG A 157 11.81 14.42 -0.70
CA ARG A 157 11.18 15.13 0.42
C ARG A 157 10.83 16.58 0.12
N GLU A 158 9.90 17.11 0.93
CA GLU A 158 9.45 18.51 0.85
C GLU A 158 8.86 18.89 -0.53
N LEU A 159 8.40 17.90 -1.25
CA LEU A 159 7.76 18.00 -2.57
C LEU A 159 6.24 18.04 -2.41
N ARG A 160 5.52 18.29 -3.51
CA ARG A 160 4.10 17.98 -3.59
C ARG A 160 3.91 16.47 -3.66
N HIS A 161 4.47 15.79 -4.67
CA HIS A 161 4.50 14.34 -4.82
C HIS A 161 5.93 13.83 -4.93
N GLY A 162 6.25 12.71 -4.25
CA GLY A 162 7.58 12.12 -4.35
C GLY A 162 7.84 11.48 -5.71
N VAL A 163 7.04 10.50 -6.09
CA VAL A 163 7.07 9.84 -7.40
C VAL A 163 5.69 9.91 -8.03
N VAL A 164 5.64 10.25 -9.33
CA VAL A 164 4.43 10.21 -10.15
C VAL A 164 4.61 9.20 -11.27
N VAL A 165 3.69 8.24 -11.38
CA VAL A 165 3.65 7.28 -12.49
C VAL A 165 2.39 7.56 -13.29
N SER A 166 2.55 7.99 -14.55
CA SER A 166 1.44 8.43 -15.39
C SER A 166 1.47 7.77 -16.77
N GLY A 167 0.36 7.89 -17.51
CA GLY A 167 0.28 7.37 -18.87
C GLY A 167 0.41 5.84 -18.93
N ARG A 168 1.32 5.34 -19.75
CA ARG A 168 1.53 3.91 -19.90
C ARG A 168 2.93 3.48 -19.51
N ASN A 169 3.03 2.53 -18.57
CA ASN A 169 4.32 2.03 -18.11
C ASN A 169 4.28 0.50 -17.96
N ARG A 170 5.47 -0.09 -17.90
CA ARG A 170 5.62 -1.53 -17.68
C ARG A 170 6.80 -1.84 -16.75
N ASN A 171 6.58 -2.79 -15.83
CA ASN A 171 7.61 -3.33 -14.93
C ASN A 171 8.34 -2.23 -14.12
N VAL A 172 7.58 -1.37 -13.46
CA VAL A 172 8.13 -0.31 -12.61
C VAL A 172 8.69 -0.92 -11.33
N LEU A 173 9.93 -0.58 -10.98
CA LEU A 173 10.56 -0.96 -9.72
C LEU A 173 10.90 0.29 -8.91
N ILE A 174 10.43 0.36 -7.67
CA ILE A 174 10.79 1.37 -6.66
C ILE A 174 11.34 0.62 -5.46
N ASP A 175 12.63 0.83 -5.16
CA ASP A 175 13.38 0.00 -4.23
C ASP A 175 14.29 0.82 -3.31
N ALA A 176 14.30 0.47 -2.02
CA ALA A 176 15.20 1.06 -1.04
C ALA A 176 15.18 2.60 -1.01
N CYS A 177 13.99 3.21 -1.14
CA CYS A 177 13.80 4.64 -1.17
C CYS A 177 13.32 5.18 0.19
N HIS A 178 13.64 6.45 0.46
CA HIS A 178 13.08 7.25 1.55
C HIS A 178 12.23 8.39 0.95
N ILE A 179 10.92 8.34 1.17
CA ILE A 179 9.96 9.27 0.57
C ILE A 179 9.10 9.87 1.68
N TYR A 180 9.41 11.11 2.10
CA TYR A 180 8.75 11.67 3.27
C TYR A 180 8.58 13.19 3.25
N ASN A 181 7.71 13.69 4.13
CA ASN A 181 7.40 15.12 4.29
C ASN A 181 6.91 15.80 2.99
N ASN A 182 6.23 15.06 2.12
CA ASN A 182 5.63 15.65 0.93
C ASN A 182 4.22 16.18 1.25
N SER A 183 3.83 17.29 0.64
CA SER A 183 2.54 17.94 0.90
C SER A 183 1.34 17.22 0.26
N GLY A 184 1.58 16.25 -0.59
CA GLY A 184 0.59 15.41 -1.25
C GLY A 184 0.84 13.92 -0.99
N ILE A 185 1.16 13.19 -2.03
CA ILE A 185 1.27 11.72 -2.05
C ILE A 185 2.75 11.32 -2.18
N GLY A 186 3.18 10.30 -1.42
CA GLY A 186 4.53 9.77 -1.54
C GLY A 186 4.79 9.15 -2.92
N ILE A 187 4.01 8.13 -3.30
CA ILE A 187 4.08 7.49 -4.62
C ILE A 187 2.68 7.52 -5.24
N TYR A 188 2.52 8.24 -6.33
CA TYR A 188 1.25 8.51 -6.98
C TYR A 188 1.16 7.85 -8.37
N PHE A 189 0.26 6.89 -8.52
CA PHE A 189 -0.12 6.30 -9.80
C PHE A 189 -1.37 7.02 -10.30
N GLN A 190 -1.18 7.92 -11.26
CA GLN A 190 -2.22 8.82 -11.76
C GLN A 190 -2.75 8.37 -13.12
N GLU A 191 -3.99 7.90 -13.19
CA GLU A 191 -4.65 7.47 -14.44
C GLU A 191 -3.77 6.55 -15.30
N VAL A 192 -2.91 5.75 -14.65
CA VAL A 192 -1.87 4.98 -15.31
C VAL A 192 -2.41 3.68 -15.88
N ASN A 193 -1.96 3.31 -17.08
CA ASN A 193 -2.07 1.93 -17.57
C ASN A 193 -0.73 1.21 -17.31
N LEU A 194 -0.75 0.24 -16.40
CA LEU A 194 0.47 -0.36 -15.87
C LEU A 194 0.34 -1.88 -15.77
N HIS A 195 1.36 -2.57 -16.26
CA HIS A 195 1.52 -3.99 -16.03
C HIS A 195 2.83 -4.26 -15.30
N GLN A 196 2.69 -4.76 -14.08
CA GLN A 196 3.69 -5.05 -13.07
C GLN A 196 4.36 -3.82 -12.46
N THR A 197 4.19 -3.70 -11.15
CA THR A 197 5.02 -2.82 -10.33
C THR A 197 5.39 -3.52 -9.03
N ILE A 198 6.58 -3.22 -8.55
CA ILE A 198 7.07 -3.66 -7.25
C ILE A 198 7.55 -2.44 -6.50
N ILE A 199 7.03 -2.22 -5.30
CA ILE A 199 7.50 -1.24 -4.33
C ILE A 199 8.02 -2.04 -3.15
N GLN A 200 9.31 -1.92 -2.85
CA GLN A 200 9.92 -2.75 -1.82
C GLN A 200 10.98 -2.03 -0.99
N GLY A 201 11.20 -2.51 0.23
CA GLY A 201 12.32 -2.11 1.09
C GLY A 201 12.40 -0.60 1.35
N SER A 202 11.27 0.12 1.27
CA SER A 202 11.23 1.58 1.29
C SER A 202 10.56 2.12 2.54
N HIS A 203 11.00 3.30 3.00
CA HIS A 203 10.33 4.11 4.02
C HIS A 203 9.50 5.18 3.33
N ILE A 204 8.18 5.15 3.54
CA ILE A 204 7.23 6.08 2.92
C ILE A 204 6.40 6.69 4.04
N SER A 205 6.75 7.92 4.49
CA SER A 205 6.18 8.45 5.72
C SER A 205 5.98 9.96 5.71
N TYR A 206 5.07 10.42 6.57
CA TYR A 206 4.76 11.84 6.75
C TYR A 206 4.31 12.59 5.48
N ASN A 207 3.81 11.89 4.47
CA ASN A 207 3.15 12.52 3.32
C ASN A 207 1.70 12.87 3.72
N LYS A 208 1.17 14.02 3.27
CA LYS A 208 -0.06 14.54 3.89
C LYS A 208 -1.36 13.95 3.35
N ARG A 209 -1.35 13.20 2.26
CA ARG A 209 -2.57 12.63 1.68
C ARG A 209 -2.56 11.12 1.65
N ALA A 210 -1.47 10.55 1.15
CA ALA A 210 -1.27 9.11 1.15
C ALA A 210 0.21 8.77 1.05
N GLY A 211 0.61 7.60 1.57
CA GLY A 211 1.92 7.02 1.29
C GLY A 211 2.01 6.56 -0.15
N ILE A 212 1.11 5.64 -0.53
CA ILE A 212 0.97 5.13 -1.88
C ILE A 212 -0.49 5.35 -2.31
N ALA A 213 -0.73 5.96 -3.48
CA ALA A 213 -2.06 6.08 -4.03
C ALA A 213 -2.12 5.69 -5.51
N VAL A 214 -3.13 4.90 -5.85
CA VAL A 214 -3.56 4.61 -7.21
C VAL A 214 -4.93 5.24 -7.40
N ILE A 215 -5.05 6.19 -8.31
CA ILE A 215 -6.32 6.87 -8.60
C ILE A 215 -6.62 6.71 -10.09
N GLY A 216 -7.73 6.03 -10.39
CA GLY A 216 -8.09 5.65 -11.75
C GLY A 216 -7.11 4.66 -12.39
N GLY A 217 -7.12 4.58 -13.71
CA GLY A 217 -6.19 3.78 -14.49
C GLY A 217 -6.50 2.29 -14.55
N GLU A 218 -5.62 1.55 -15.21
CA GLU A 218 -5.71 0.09 -15.44
C GLU A 218 -4.42 -0.59 -14.97
N ILE A 219 -4.44 -1.28 -13.84
CA ILE A 219 -3.24 -1.87 -13.24
C ILE A 219 -3.40 -3.38 -13.04
N ARG A 220 -2.32 -4.12 -13.33
CA ARG A 220 -2.18 -5.55 -13.05
C ARG A 220 -0.82 -5.84 -12.42
N ASN A 221 -0.80 -6.82 -11.50
CA ASN A 221 0.40 -7.26 -10.79
C ASN A 221 1.08 -6.14 -10.01
N PHE A 222 0.41 -5.66 -8.95
CA PHE A 222 0.89 -4.59 -8.08
C PHE A 222 1.34 -5.17 -6.73
N HIS A 223 2.60 -4.98 -6.37
CA HIS A 223 3.17 -5.56 -5.16
C HIS A 223 3.80 -4.50 -4.27
N VAL A 224 3.44 -4.53 -2.97
CA VAL A 224 4.06 -3.72 -1.90
C VAL A 224 4.61 -4.69 -0.87
N THR A 225 5.93 -4.67 -0.65
CA THR A 225 6.55 -5.66 0.23
C THR A 225 7.75 -5.12 1.02
N GLY A 226 7.81 -5.48 2.31
CA GLY A 226 8.94 -5.14 3.17
C GLY A 226 9.15 -3.64 3.37
N CYS A 227 8.08 -2.86 3.27
CA CYS A 227 8.10 -1.41 3.43
C CYS A 227 7.66 -1.00 4.84
N ASP A 228 8.14 0.18 5.26
CA ASP A 228 7.66 0.91 6.41
C ASP A 228 6.85 2.11 5.90
N ILE A 229 5.52 2.05 6.07
CA ILE A 229 4.58 3.03 5.51
C ILE A 229 3.82 3.64 6.68
N GLU A 230 4.26 4.83 7.10
CA GLU A 230 3.82 5.36 8.38
C GLU A 230 3.45 6.84 8.34
N TYR A 231 2.39 7.20 9.06
CA TYR A 231 2.00 8.58 9.32
C TYR A 231 1.76 9.42 8.06
N ASN A 232 1.25 8.78 6.99
CA ASN A 232 0.87 9.46 5.75
C ASN A 232 -0.55 10.03 5.89
N TYR A 233 -0.70 11.04 6.71
CA TYR A 233 -1.98 11.63 7.04
C TYR A 233 -1.89 13.14 7.25
N ASP A 234 -3.02 13.79 7.16
CA ASP A 234 -3.25 15.15 7.63
C ASP A 234 -4.50 15.12 8.52
N LYS A 235 -4.38 15.57 9.77
CA LYS A 235 -5.48 15.59 10.72
C LYS A 235 -6.69 16.46 10.31
N GLU A 236 -6.50 17.36 9.35
CA GLU A 236 -7.52 18.27 8.82
C GLU A 236 -8.07 17.81 7.45
N SER A 237 -7.45 16.82 6.83
CA SER A 237 -7.86 16.27 5.54
C SER A 237 -8.65 14.98 5.71
N GLU A 238 -9.79 14.90 5.04
CA GLU A 238 -10.64 13.71 5.06
C GLU A 238 -10.09 12.63 4.12
N GLY A 239 -10.20 11.37 4.55
CA GLY A 239 -9.95 10.22 3.72
C GLY A 239 -8.50 9.89 3.44
N CYS A 240 -7.55 10.36 4.25
CA CYS A 240 -6.14 9.98 4.15
C CYS A 240 -5.95 8.46 4.25
N ALA A 241 -4.92 7.93 3.56
CA ALA A 241 -4.60 6.51 3.65
C ALA A 241 -3.09 6.26 3.54
N GLU A 242 -2.62 5.23 4.22
CA GLU A 242 -1.25 4.75 4.00
C GLU A 242 -1.12 4.15 2.61
N ILE A 243 -2.10 3.31 2.19
CA ILE A 243 -2.22 2.74 0.85
C ILE A 243 -3.65 2.92 0.35
N LEU A 244 -3.83 3.65 -0.74
CA LEU A 244 -5.12 3.97 -1.36
C LEU A 244 -5.21 3.40 -2.78
N PHE A 245 -6.28 2.66 -3.05
CA PHE A 245 -6.71 2.29 -4.40
C PHE A 245 -8.11 2.85 -4.65
N ASP A 246 -8.21 3.92 -5.45
CA ASP A 246 -9.47 4.61 -5.75
C ASP A 246 -9.84 4.50 -7.23
N HIS A 247 -10.85 3.69 -7.49
CA HIS A 247 -11.40 3.45 -8.83
C HIS A 247 -12.88 3.83 -8.92
N ARG A 248 -13.35 4.70 -8.03
CA ARG A 248 -14.77 5.12 -8.02
C ARG A 248 -15.21 5.76 -9.33
N GLU A 249 -14.33 6.56 -9.92
CA GLU A 249 -14.58 7.23 -11.21
C GLU A 249 -14.28 6.32 -12.42
N GLY A 250 -13.80 5.12 -12.21
CA GLY A 250 -13.45 4.14 -13.24
C GLY A 250 -12.06 3.57 -13.09
N GLY A 251 -11.72 2.67 -14.01
CA GLY A 251 -10.45 1.96 -13.96
C GLY A 251 -10.54 0.58 -13.31
N SER A 252 -9.39 -0.03 -13.08
CA SER A 252 -9.33 -1.38 -12.51
C SER A 252 -7.96 -1.70 -11.93
N ILE A 253 -7.94 -2.35 -10.77
CA ILE A 253 -6.72 -2.90 -10.20
C ILE A 253 -6.92 -4.35 -9.78
N ALA A 254 -6.07 -5.24 -10.27
CA ALA A 254 -6.14 -6.65 -9.94
C ALA A 254 -4.77 -7.31 -9.91
N GLU A 255 -4.74 -8.51 -9.27
CA GLU A 255 -3.54 -9.33 -9.23
C GLU A 255 -2.42 -8.68 -8.42
N GLY A 256 -2.65 -8.49 -7.12
CA GLY A 256 -1.69 -7.78 -6.29
C GLY A 256 -1.46 -8.39 -4.91
N SER A 257 -0.47 -7.85 -4.22
CA SER A 257 -0.19 -8.22 -2.84
C SER A 257 0.35 -7.05 -2.01
N ILE A 258 -0.03 -7.04 -0.73
CA ILE A 258 0.52 -6.20 0.32
C ILE A 258 1.05 -7.14 1.38
N VAL A 259 2.39 -7.28 1.48
CA VAL A 259 3.01 -8.37 2.23
C VAL A 259 4.19 -7.90 3.07
N SER A 260 4.22 -8.31 4.34
CA SER A 260 5.37 -8.09 5.24
C SER A 260 5.74 -6.61 5.42
N ASN A 261 4.74 -5.73 5.54
CA ASN A 261 4.94 -4.30 5.76
C ASN A 261 4.56 -3.91 7.20
N THR A 262 5.16 -2.82 7.71
CA THR A 262 4.60 -2.03 8.80
C THR A 262 3.74 -0.92 8.18
N ILE A 263 2.47 -0.84 8.57
CA ILE A 263 1.50 0.12 8.03
C ILE A 263 0.76 0.75 9.22
N GLN A 264 1.12 1.97 9.58
CA GLN A 264 0.50 2.60 10.74
C GLN A 264 0.35 4.12 10.57
N ALA A 265 -0.69 4.68 11.17
CA ALA A 265 -0.97 6.10 11.09
C ALA A 265 -1.28 6.70 12.46
N ARG A 266 -1.76 7.92 12.44
CA ARG A 266 -2.58 8.51 13.50
C ARG A 266 -3.98 8.72 12.96
N PRO A 267 -5.00 8.66 13.82
CA PRO A 267 -6.38 8.87 13.37
C PRO A 267 -6.53 10.20 12.62
N SER A 268 -7.16 10.13 11.47
CA SER A 268 -7.56 11.30 10.67
C SER A 268 -9.00 11.10 10.20
N PRO A 269 -9.77 12.17 9.98
CA PRO A 269 -11.19 12.06 9.63
C PRO A 269 -11.42 11.14 8.43
N GLY A 270 -12.21 10.08 8.62
CA GLY A 270 -12.47 9.08 7.58
C GLY A 270 -11.23 8.32 7.09
N GLY A 271 -10.14 8.32 7.85
CA GLY A 271 -8.86 7.74 7.42
C GLY A 271 -8.82 6.20 7.45
N ALA A 272 -7.94 5.61 6.63
CA ALA A 272 -7.66 4.18 6.65
C ALA A 272 -6.18 3.87 6.43
N ASN A 273 -5.69 2.74 6.96
CA ASN A 273 -4.35 2.30 6.60
C ASN A 273 -4.32 1.69 5.19
N ILE A 274 -5.18 0.73 4.91
CA ILE A 274 -5.35 0.15 3.59
C ILE A 274 -6.78 0.41 3.12
N ARG A 275 -6.95 1.05 1.98
CA ARG A 275 -8.26 1.37 1.43
C ARG A 275 -8.39 0.98 -0.03
N PHE A 276 -9.44 0.22 -0.34
CA PHE A 276 -9.89 -0.07 -1.69
C PHE A 276 -11.27 0.53 -1.92
N LEU A 277 -11.41 1.37 -2.91
CA LEU A 277 -12.66 2.00 -3.32
C LEU A 277 -12.98 1.57 -4.76
N GLY A 278 -13.79 0.54 -4.90
CA GLY A 278 -14.25 0.05 -6.20
C GLY A 278 -15.31 0.95 -6.84
N PRO A 279 -15.59 0.79 -8.14
CA PRO A 279 -16.53 1.63 -8.89
C PRO A 279 -17.98 1.43 -8.41
N GLU A 280 -18.78 2.49 -8.48
CA GLU A 280 -20.20 2.46 -8.07
C GLU A 280 -21.06 1.55 -8.93
N ARG A 281 -20.70 1.34 -10.20
CA ARG A 281 -21.42 0.45 -11.09
C ARG A 281 -20.70 -0.86 -11.22
N PRO A 282 -21.36 -2.00 -10.95
CA PRO A 282 -20.75 -3.30 -11.16
C PRO A 282 -20.44 -3.47 -12.64
N VAL A 283 -19.19 -3.47 -13.00
CA VAL A 283 -18.75 -3.80 -14.33
C VAL A 283 -18.46 -5.30 -14.37
N THR A 284 -18.71 -5.94 -15.47
CA THR A 284 -18.74 -7.41 -15.64
C THR A 284 -17.40 -8.13 -15.40
N ARG A 285 -16.32 -7.39 -15.07
CA ARG A 285 -14.99 -7.93 -14.79
C ARG A 285 -14.43 -7.37 -13.48
N THR A 286 -13.44 -8.02 -12.90
CA THR A 286 -12.81 -7.65 -11.65
C THR A 286 -12.17 -6.27 -11.77
N HIS A 287 -12.75 -5.25 -11.13
CA HIS A 287 -12.22 -3.90 -11.13
C HIS A 287 -11.29 -3.63 -9.97
N SER A 288 -11.62 -4.18 -8.79
CA SER A 288 -10.82 -4.04 -7.59
C SER A 288 -10.77 -5.39 -6.89
N GLY A 289 -9.69 -6.17 -7.07
CA GLY A 289 -9.66 -7.50 -6.48
C GLY A 289 -8.55 -8.42 -6.93
N LEU A 290 -8.66 -9.70 -6.57
CA LEU A 290 -7.62 -10.73 -6.74
C LEU A 290 -6.34 -10.36 -5.98
N TRP A 291 -6.48 -10.04 -4.68
CA TRP A 291 -5.39 -9.57 -3.83
C TRP A 291 -5.11 -10.47 -2.65
N SER A 292 -3.87 -10.42 -2.18
CA SER A 292 -3.45 -10.99 -0.90
C SER A 292 -2.91 -9.88 0.01
N ILE A 293 -3.45 -9.77 1.23
CA ILE A 293 -2.97 -8.89 2.29
C ILE A 293 -2.49 -9.78 3.42
N THR A 294 -1.17 -9.94 3.57
CA THR A 294 -0.61 -11.02 4.39
C THR A 294 0.65 -10.60 5.14
N GLY A 295 0.75 -11.00 6.42
CA GLY A 295 1.98 -10.85 7.20
C GLY A 295 2.34 -9.40 7.52
N ASN A 296 1.37 -8.50 7.55
CA ASN A 296 1.60 -7.10 7.86
C ASN A 296 1.32 -6.79 9.34
N LEU A 297 1.98 -5.76 9.85
CA LEU A 297 1.63 -5.07 11.08
C LEU A 297 0.83 -3.82 10.71
N ILE A 298 -0.45 -3.73 11.14
CA ILE A 298 -1.37 -2.66 10.69
C ILE A 298 -2.04 -2.03 11.90
N GLY A 299 -1.99 -0.69 12.03
CA GLY A 299 -2.62 -0.09 13.20
C GLY A 299 -2.76 1.43 13.24
N ASN A 300 -3.44 1.89 14.29
CA ASN A 300 -3.55 3.28 14.72
C ASN A 300 -4.25 4.23 13.73
N GLN A 301 -5.22 3.75 12.94
CA GLN A 301 -6.05 4.63 12.12
C GLN A 301 -7.54 4.49 12.53
N GLU A 302 -8.41 5.37 12.05
CA GLU A 302 -9.86 5.22 12.27
C GLU A 302 -10.33 3.85 11.77
N THR A 303 -9.93 3.46 10.57
CA THR A 303 -10.14 2.11 10.05
C THR A 303 -8.81 1.52 9.59
N ASN A 304 -8.46 0.33 10.06
CA ASN A 304 -7.19 -0.26 9.61
C ASN A 304 -7.27 -0.80 8.17
N ILE A 305 -8.29 -1.57 7.84
CA ILE A 305 -8.52 -2.06 6.47
C ILE A 305 -9.97 -1.73 6.07
N HIS A 306 -10.14 -1.00 4.99
CA HIS A 306 -11.44 -0.63 4.44
C HIS A 306 -11.57 -1.05 2.97
N LEU A 307 -12.45 -2.01 2.70
CA LEU A 307 -12.72 -2.50 1.36
C LEU A 307 -14.15 -2.13 0.97
N VAL A 308 -14.30 -1.41 -0.14
CA VAL A 308 -15.60 -1.05 -0.71
C VAL A 308 -15.69 -1.59 -2.13
N ARG A 309 -16.77 -2.31 -2.46
CA ARG A 309 -17.03 -2.85 -3.80
C ARG A 309 -15.84 -3.62 -4.40
N SER A 310 -15.22 -4.44 -3.55
CA SER A 310 -14.06 -5.26 -3.90
C SER A 310 -14.39 -6.74 -3.94
N ARG A 311 -13.60 -7.54 -4.65
CA ARG A 311 -13.84 -8.98 -4.72
C ARG A 311 -12.56 -9.82 -4.76
N GLY A 312 -12.67 -11.07 -4.26
CA GLY A 312 -11.59 -12.04 -4.37
C GLY A 312 -10.34 -11.61 -3.63
N ILE A 313 -10.49 -11.06 -2.42
CA ILE A 313 -9.38 -10.64 -1.58
C ILE A 313 -9.23 -11.59 -0.40
N ALA A 314 -8.00 -12.06 -0.18
CA ALA A 314 -7.61 -12.83 0.99
C ALA A 314 -6.81 -11.96 1.96
N ILE A 315 -7.23 -11.94 3.24
CA ILE A 315 -6.60 -11.20 4.34
C ILE A 315 -6.22 -12.21 5.41
N SER A 316 -4.94 -12.48 5.63
CA SER A 316 -4.51 -13.52 6.57
C SER A 316 -3.12 -13.29 7.15
N GLY A 317 -2.88 -13.78 8.37
CA GLY A 317 -1.56 -13.71 8.99
C GLY A 317 -1.11 -12.31 9.38
N ASN A 318 -2.03 -11.34 9.46
CA ASN A 318 -1.71 -9.99 9.88
C ASN A 318 -1.90 -9.83 11.39
N HIS A 319 -1.12 -8.92 11.97
CA HIS A 319 -1.40 -8.37 13.28
C HIS A 319 -2.03 -6.98 13.10
N ILE A 320 -3.30 -6.87 13.44
CA ILE A 320 -4.11 -5.65 13.26
C ILE A 320 -4.44 -5.11 14.65
N TYR A 321 -4.06 -3.88 14.94
CA TYR A 321 -4.22 -3.33 16.29
C TYR A 321 -4.76 -1.91 16.28
N THR A 322 -5.43 -1.55 17.32
CA THR A 322 -5.84 -0.18 17.63
C THR A 322 -6.59 0.49 16.45
N GLY A 323 -7.66 -0.14 15.98
CA GLY A 323 -8.63 0.48 15.09
C GLY A 323 -9.55 1.40 15.89
N VAL A 324 -9.49 2.72 15.69
CA VAL A 324 -10.25 3.67 16.51
C VAL A 324 -11.74 3.44 16.34
N ASN A 325 -12.22 3.29 15.13
CA ASN A 325 -13.61 2.95 14.83
C ASN A 325 -13.76 1.47 14.52
N ARG A 326 -12.93 0.94 13.60
CA ARG A 326 -12.96 -0.49 13.22
C ARG A 326 -11.57 -0.98 12.80
N SER A 327 -11.28 -2.23 13.05
CA SER A 327 -10.08 -2.87 12.50
C SER A 327 -10.27 -3.26 11.04
N LEU A 328 -11.47 -3.72 10.66
CA LEU A 328 -11.79 -4.14 9.30
C LEU A 328 -13.23 -3.75 8.96
N VAL A 329 -13.40 -3.11 7.81
CA VAL A 329 -14.71 -2.79 7.23
C VAL A 329 -14.79 -3.33 5.80
N LEU A 330 -15.81 -4.14 5.54
CA LEU A 330 -16.16 -4.67 4.22
C LEU A 330 -17.54 -4.14 3.84
N GLU A 331 -17.64 -3.40 2.74
CA GLU A 331 -18.89 -2.83 2.23
C GLU A 331 -19.11 -3.19 0.76
N GLU A 332 -20.27 -3.74 0.44
CA GLU A 332 -20.64 -4.15 -0.93
C GLU A 332 -19.59 -5.08 -1.58
N CYS A 333 -18.92 -5.91 -0.78
CA CYS A 333 -17.83 -6.78 -1.23
C CYS A 333 -18.32 -8.18 -1.58
N HIS A 334 -17.57 -8.88 -2.45
CA HIS A 334 -17.89 -10.23 -2.88
C HIS A 334 -16.70 -11.19 -2.73
N HIS A 335 -16.94 -12.41 -2.24
CA HIS A 335 -15.94 -13.47 -2.18
C HIS A 335 -14.65 -13.04 -1.45
N ILE A 336 -14.82 -12.53 -0.22
CA ILE A 336 -13.70 -12.13 0.64
C ILE A 336 -13.41 -13.22 1.65
N VAL A 337 -12.13 -13.54 1.82
CA VAL A 337 -11.67 -14.49 2.85
C VAL A 337 -10.81 -13.74 3.85
N VAL A 338 -11.26 -13.70 5.10
CA VAL A 338 -10.49 -13.19 6.24
C VAL A 338 -10.08 -14.39 7.09
N GLY A 339 -8.85 -14.84 6.91
CA GLY A 339 -8.29 -15.99 7.59
C GLY A 339 -7.74 -15.64 8.97
N ALA A 340 -6.83 -16.45 9.46
CA ALA A 340 -6.21 -16.24 10.76
C ALA A 340 -5.48 -14.89 10.83
N ASN A 341 -6.02 -13.95 11.59
CA ASN A 341 -5.43 -12.67 11.95
C ASN A 341 -5.59 -12.44 13.44
N SER A 342 -4.67 -11.71 14.05
CA SER A 342 -4.81 -11.19 15.40
C SER A 342 -5.31 -9.76 15.36
N LEU A 343 -6.45 -9.48 15.97
CA LEU A 343 -7.04 -8.15 16.13
C LEU A 343 -7.01 -7.79 17.61
N ASP A 344 -6.03 -7.00 18.02
CA ASP A 344 -5.76 -6.71 19.43
C ASP A 344 -5.65 -5.21 19.68
N GLN A 345 -5.41 -4.84 20.91
CA GLN A 345 -5.09 -3.48 21.32
C GLN A 345 -3.59 -3.38 21.61
N SER A 346 -2.95 -2.32 21.15
CA SER A 346 -1.58 -2.03 21.53
C SER A 346 -1.54 -1.53 22.99
N HIS A 347 -0.76 -2.19 23.84
CA HIS A 347 -0.53 -1.73 25.21
C HIS A 347 0.16 -0.36 25.31
N ASN A 348 0.83 0.05 24.24
CA ASN A 348 1.52 1.34 24.16
C ASN A 348 0.61 2.52 23.81
N HIS A 349 -0.58 2.25 23.27
CA HIS A 349 -1.56 3.24 22.88
C HIS A 349 -2.74 3.21 23.83
N ARG A 350 -2.84 4.21 24.69
CA ARG A 350 -3.95 4.35 25.65
C ARG A 350 -5.02 5.24 25.02
N GLY A 351 -6.23 4.73 24.87
CA GLY A 351 -7.37 5.47 24.34
C GLY A 351 -8.58 4.55 24.18
N GLY A 352 -9.76 5.12 23.95
CA GLY A 352 -10.95 4.34 23.59
C GLY A 352 -10.85 3.87 22.15
N PHE A 353 -10.59 2.60 21.94
CA PHE A 353 -10.56 1.95 20.64
C PHE A 353 -11.74 1.02 20.53
N THR A 354 -12.44 1.09 19.42
CA THR A 354 -13.58 0.21 19.16
C THR A 354 -13.12 -1.12 18.59
N ASN A 355 -12.10 -1.11 17.74
CA ASN A 355 -11.66 -2.30 17.00
C ASN A 355 -12.85 -3.02 16.32
N GLY A 356 -12.72 -4.32 16.02
CA GLY A 356 -13.80 -5.12 15.49
C GLY A 356 -13.91 -5.14 13.98
N ILE A 357 -14.89 -5.90 13.51
CA ILE A 357 -15.11 -6.17 12.08
C ILE A 357 -16.55 -5.84 11.73
N THR A 358 -16.77 -5.07 10.68
CA THR A 358 -18.09 -4.85 10.08
C THR A 358 -18.12 -5.40 8.65
N VAL A 359 -19.11 -6.24 8.38
CA VAL A 359 -19.42 -6.79 7.06
C VAL A 359 -20.82 -6.30 6.70
N ARG A 360 -20.94 -5.43 5.69
CA ARG A 360 -22.20 -4.81 5.30
C ARG A 360 -22.45 -4.95 3.81
N ASP A 361 -23.68 -5.32 3.43
CA ASP A 361 -24.12 -5.44 2.04
C ASP A 361 -23.24 -6.38 1.20
N CYS A 362 -22.64 -7.40 1.84
CA CYS A 362 -21.65 -8.29 1.24
C CYS A 362 -22.24 -9.65 0.84
N ASP A 363 -21.50 -10.35 -0.02
CA ASP A 363 -21.86 -11.66 -0.56
C ASP A 363 -20.66 -12.61 -0.55
N GLY A 364 -20.82 -13.79 0.06
CA GLY A 364 -19.78 -14.82 0.04
C GLY A 364 -18.55 -14.45 0.86
N VAL A 365 -18.74 -14.09 2.14
CA VAL A 365 -17.64 -13.72 3.05
C VAL A 365 -17.32 -14.86 4.00
N VAL A 366 -16.06 -15.19 4.16
CA VAL A 366 -15.56 -16.16 5.13
C VAL A 366 -14.68 -15.44 6.16
N LEU A 367 -15.08 -15.53 7.44
CA LEU A 367 -14.30 -15.10 8.59
C LEU A 367 -13.88 -16.35 9.36
N GLN A 368 -12.60 -16.68 9.41
CA GLN A 368 -12.15 -17.96 9.97
C GLN A 368 -10.88 -17.84 10.81
N GLY A 369 -10.88 -18.42 12.00
CA GLY A 369 -9.68 -18.55 12.82
C GLY A 369 -9.13 -17.19 13.32
N LEU A 370 -10.01 -16.21 13.50
CA LEU A 370 -9.65 -14.88 13.97
C LEU A 370 -9.51 -14.87 15.49
N LEU A 371 -8.59 -14.07 16.01
CA LEU A 371 -8.53 -13.72 17.41
C LEU A 371 -8.88 -12.25 17.57
N LEU A 372 -9.92 -11.94 18.34
CA LEU A 372 -10.32 -10.59 18.70
C LEU A 372 -10.28 -10.43 20.22
N ASP A 373 -9.70 -9.34 20.70
CA ASP A 373 -9.70 -8.98 22.12
C ASP A 373 -10.24 -7.56 22.32
N ARG A 374 -11.19 -7.38 23.23
CA ARG A 374 -11.82 -6.09 23.60
C ARG A 374 -12.27 -5.29 22.36
N ALA A 375 -13.13 -5.89 21.56
CA ALA A 375 -13.63 -5.32 20.32
C ALA A 375 -15.13 -5.01 20.37
N GLY A 376 -15.58 -4.11 19.49
CA GLY A 376 -16.96 -3.64 19.37
C GLY A 376 -17.21 -2.33 20.12
N GLU A 377 -18.33 -1.67 19.81
CA GLU A 377 -18.80 -0.49 20.54
C GLU A 377 -19.33 -0.87 21.91
N ALA A 378 -19.29 0.05 22.86
CA ALA A 378 -19.71 -0.22 24.25
C ALA A 378 -21.23 -0.39 24.41
N GLU A 379 -22.03 0.21 23.53
CA GLU A 379 -23.49 0.28 23.70
C GLU A 379 -24.27 -0.23 22.47
N ALA A 380 -23.58 -0.65 21.39
CA ALA A 380 -24.22 -1.08 20.14
C ALA A 380 -23.40 -2.13 19.41
N GLY A 381 -24.02 -2.82 18.44
CA GLY A 381 -23.36 -3.75 17.54
C GLY A 381 -22.66 -4.93 18.23
N GLY A 382 -21.56 -5.38 17.67
CA GLY A 382 -20.75 -6.50 18.15
C GLY A 382 -19.26 -6.36 17.81
N ALA A 383 -18.44 -7.25 18.36
CA ALA A 383 -17.04 -7.37 17.97
C ALA A 383 -16.92 -7.76 16.48
N ILE A 384 -17.84 -8.59 16.00
CA ILE A 384 -18.06 -8.86 14.58
C ILE A 384 -19.53 -8.58 14.26
N GLU A 385 -19.77 -7.76 13.24
CA GLU A 385 -21.10 -7.40 12.76
C GLU A 385 -21.32 -7.89 11.34
N ILE A 386 -22.44 -8.58 11.11
CA ILE A 386 -22.87 -9.01 9.76
C ILE A 386 -24.22 -8.35 9.49
N LEU A 387 -24.23 -7.37 8.61
CA LEU A 387 -25.37 -6.49 8.35
C LEU A 387 -25.80 -6.60 6.88
N ASN A 388 -27.07 -6.88 6.63
CA ASN A 388 -27.67 -6.96 5.30
C ASN A 388 -26.84 -7.78 4.29
N SER A 389 -26.21 -8.85 4.78
CA SER A 389 -25.25 -9.65 4.00
C SER A 389 -25.77 -11.08 3.76
N ARG A 390 -25.13 -11.79 2.84
CA ARG A 390 -25.54 -13.16 2.53
C ARG A 390 -24.35 -14.10 2.32
N GLU A 391 -24.62 -15.39 2.54
CA GLU A 391 -23.66 -16.46 2.30
C GLU A 391 -22.36 -16.24 3.08
N THR A 392 -22.52 -15.88 4.35
CA THR A 392 -21.39 -15.57 5.24
C THR A 392 -21.12 -16.75 6.16
N THR A 393 -19.86 -17.11 6.32
CA THR A 393 -19.39 -18.11 7.30
C THR A 393 -18.48 -17.46 8.32
N ILE A 394 -18.76 -17.71 9.63
CA ILE A 394 -17.93 -17.30 10.76
C ILE A 394 -17.58 -18.56 11.54
N SER A 395 -16.33 -18.97 11.52
CA SER A 395 -15.94 -20.25 12.12
C SER A 395 -14.57 -20.26 12.79
N GLY A 396 -14.45 -20.99 13.91
CA GLY A 396 -13.18 -21.18 14.61
C GLY A 396 -12.55 -19.90 15.15
N CYS A 397 -13.34 -18.83 15.33
CA CYS A 397 -12.86 -17.57 15.87
C CYS A 397 -12.82 -17.59 17.40
N GLN A 398 -11.89 -16.85 17.98
CA GLN A 398 -11.80 -16.60 19.41
C GLN A 398 -12.07 -15.12 19.66
N ILE A 399 -13.11 -14.80 20.41
CA ILE A 399 -13.53 -13.44 20.73
C ILE A 399 -13.52 -13.31 22.25
N PHE A 400 -12.61 -12.50 22.75
CA PHE A 400 -12.43 -12.27 24.18
C PHE A 400 -12.81 -10.85 24.57
N GLU A 401 -13.46 -10.73 25.73
CA GLU A 401 -13.85 -9.45 26.33
C GLU A 401 -14.57 -8.52 25.31
N PRO A 402 -15.58 -9.00 24.55
CA PRO A 402 -16.33 -8.12 23.67
C PRO A 402 -17.01 -6.99 24.46
N ASN A 403 -16.94 -5.75 23.96
CA ASN A 403 -17.44 -4.60 24.71
C ASN A 403 -18.97 -4.60 24.89
N HIS A 404 -19.70 -5.17 23.95
CA HIS A 404 -21.17 -5.24 24.02
C HIS A 404 -21.70 -6.65 23.65
N ARG A 405 -21.45 -7.09 22.41
CA ARG A 405 -21.75 -8.44 21.92
C ARG A 405 -20.54 -9.06 21.25
N GLY A 406 -20.41 -10.37 21.28
CA GLY A 406 -19.41 -11.08 20.50
C GLY A 406 -19.71 -11.00 19.01
N LEU A 407 -20.82 -11.59 18.59
CA LEU A 407 -21.32 -11.55 17.21
C LEU A 407 -22.70 -10.88 17.18
N TYR A 408 -22.90 -10.01 16.19
CA TYR A 408 -24.19 -9.39 15.92
C TYR A 408 -24.56 -9.58 14.43
N LEU A 409 -25.69 -10.25 14.19
CA LEU A 409 -26.23 -10.50 12.85
C LEU A 409 -27.54 -9.75 12.71
N SER A 410 -27.69 -9.00 11.61
CA SER A 410 -28.95 -8.30 11.32
C SER A 410 -29.28 -8.34 9.83
N GLU A 411 -30.54 -8.62 9.49
CA GLU A 411 -31.09 -8.64 8.11
C GLU A 411 -30.23 -9.46 7.12
N SER A 412 -29.58 -10.54 7.64
CA SER A 412 -28.62 -11.32 6.88
C SER A 412 -29.12 -12.76 6.66
N ARG A 413 -28.79 -13.34 5.52
CA ARG A 413 -29.32 -14.67 5.13
C ARG A 413 -28.23 -15.67 4.80
N ASN A 414 -28.55 -16.96 4.95
CA ASN A 414 -27.64 -18.08 4.66
C ASN A 414 -26.31 -17.91 5.42
N THR A 415 -26.39 -17.56 6.70
CA THR A 415 -25.20 -17.31 7.54
C THR A 415 -24.91 -18.53 8.40
N ARG A 416 -23.68 -18.99 8.41
CA ARG A 416 -23.20 -20.04 9.30
C ARG A 416 -22.29 -19.45 10.38
N VAL A 417 -22.61 -19.75 11.65
CA VAL A 417 -21.79 -19.41 12.82
C VAL A 417 -21.45 -20.70 13.56
N SER A 418 -20.20 -21.17 13.44
CA SER A 418 -19.84 -22.46 14.02
C SER A 418 -18.47 -22.50 14.66
N ASP A 419 -18.36 -23.31 15.74
CA ASP A 419 -17.10 -23.69 16.35
C ASP A 419 -16.29 -22.47 16.88
N ASN A 420 -16.98 -21.39 17.28
CA ASN A 420 -16.36 -20.20 17.84
C ASN A 420 -16.28 -20.26 19.35
N LEU A 421 -15.25 -19.62 19.91
CA LEU A 421 -15.07 -19.42 21.34
C LEU A 421 -15.32 -17.95 21.68
N ILE A 422 -16.41 -17.62 22.42
CA ILE A 422 -16.80 -16.24 22.71
C ILE A 422 -16.94 -16.09 24.20
N LEU A 423 -16.03 -15.39 24.85
CA LEU A 423 -15.94 -15.34 26.31
C LEU A 423 -15.74 -13.92 26.85
N HIS A 424 -16.39 -13.65 27.97
CA HIS A 424 -15.94 -12.63 28.91
C HIS A 424 -15.27 -13.35 30.10
N ARG A 425 -14.00 -13.02 30.37
CA ARG A 425 -13.18 -13.74 31.39
C ARG A 425 -13.12 -13.01 32.74
N GLY A 426 -13.63 -11.78 32.83
CA GLY A 426 -13.68 -10.98 34.03
C GLY A 426 -14.83 -11.41 34.99
N GLU A 427 -14.78 -10.93 36.23
CA GLU A 427 -15.87 -11.12 37.17
C GLU A 427 -17.11 -10.29 36.76
N GLY A 428 -18.26 -10.96 36.65
CA GLY A 428 -19.53 -10.37 36.25
C GLY A 428 -19.75 -10.38 34.73
N ALA A 429 -20.97 -10.66 34.28
CA ALA A 429 -21.33 -10.58 32.86
C ALA A 429 -21.37 -9.13 32.43
N THR A 430 -20.47 -8.73 31.53
CA THR A 430 -20.45 -7.38 30.98
C THR A 430 -20.93 -7.34 29.52
N MET A 431 -20.85 -8.44 28.78
CA MET A 431 -21.47 -8.51 27.46
C MET A 431 -22.98 -8.72 27.53
N VAL A 432 -23.71 -8.22 26.55
CA VAL A 432 -25.16 -8.41 26.43
C VAL A 432 -25.48 -9.81 25.94
N ALA A 433 -24.78 -10.28 24.91
CA ALA A 433 -24.89 -11.65 24.42
C ALA A 433 -23.56 -12.06 23.75
N ALA A 434 -23.23 -13.34 23.77
CA ALA A 434 -22.14 -13.86 22.98
C ALA A 434 -22.48 -13.83 21.48
N ILE A 435 -23.72 -14.21 21.13
CA ILE A 435 -24.25 -14.13 19.78
C ILE A 435 -25.66 -13.54 19.83
N GLU A 436 -25.94 -12.51 19.04
CA GLU A 436 -27.29 -11.98 18.86
C GLU A 436 -27.65 -11.96 17.38
N VAL A 437 -28.83 -12.47 17.05
CA VAL A 437 -29.47 -12.39 15.74
C VAL A 437 -30.68 -11.47 15.87
N ALA A 438 -30.69 -10.40 15.08
CA ALA A 438 -31.76 -9.41 15.04
C ALA A 438 -32.42 -9.35 13.65
N GLY A 439 -33.71 -9.03 13.64
CA GLY A 439 -34.47 -8.92 12.39
C GLY A 439 -34.64 -10.25 11.66
N ASN A 440 -34.73 -10.20 10.34
CA ASN A 440 -35.00 -11.37 9.51
C ASN A 440 -33.70 -11.96 8.92
N CYS A 441 -33.27 -13.12 9.46
CA CYS A 441 -32.03 -13.79 9.07
C CYS A 441 -32.28 -15.23 8.57
N PRO A 442 -33.03 -15.43 7.49
CA PRO A 442 -33.39 -16.77 7.02
C PRO A 442 -32.18 -17.60 6.61
N GLY A 443 -32.21 -18.90 6.87
CA GLY A 443 -31.14 -19.83 6.53
C GLY A 443 -29.91 -19.72 7.44
N THR A 444 -30.00 -19.01 8.56
CA THR A 444 -28.93 -18.91 9.55
C THR A 444 -28.82 -20.20 10.37
N VAL A 445 -27.60 -20.68 10.61
CA VAL A 445 -27.29 -21.84 11.47
C VAL A 445 -26.20 -21.47 12.45
N ILE A 446 -26.48 -21.65 13.76
CA ILE A 446 -25.57 -21.41 14.87
C ILE A 446 -25.30 -22.70 15.57
N SER A 447 -24.12 -23.28 15.52
CA SER A 447 -23.82 -24.62 16.04
C SER A 447 -22.38 -24.80 16.53
N GLY A 448 -22.17 -25.62 17.53
CA GLY A 448 -20.82 -26.00 18.00
C GLY A 448 -20.06 -24.88 18.71
N ASN A 449 -20.69 -23.76 19.01
CA ASN A 449 -20.00 -22.64 19.66
C ASN A 449 -19.90 -22.85 21.18
N LEU A 450 -18.78 -22.42 21.75
CA LEU A 450 -18.58 -22.33 23.18
C LEU A 450 -18.75 -20.86 23.59
N VAL A 451 -19.83 -20.56 24.33
CA VAL A 451 -20.29 -19.20 24.61
C VAL A 451 -20.34 -18.88 26.08
N GLY A 452 -19.84 -17.73 26.47
CA GLY A 452 -19.98 -17.19 27.82
C GLY A 452 -21.34 -16.55 28.04
N THR A 453 -21.68 -16.33 29.29
CA THR A 453 -22.96 -15.78 29.70
C THR A 453 -23.07 -14.29 29.40
N GLY A 454 -24.18 -13.91 28.76
CA GLY A 454 -24.56 -12.52 28.53
C GLY A 454 -25.72 -12.08 29.42
N SER A 455 -25.85 -10.77 29.67
CA SER A 455 -26.91 -10.21 30.50
C SER A 455 -28.32 -10.39 29.91
N ALA A 456 -28.44 -10.49 28.59
CA ALA A 456 -29.70 -10.78 27.89
C ALA A 456 -29.83 -12.27 27.48
N GLY A 457 -28.76 -13.04 27.62
CA GLY A 457 -28.65 -14.45 27.27
C GLY A 457 -27.37 -14.77 26.53
N ASP A 458 -26.98 -16.02 26.48
CA ASP A 458 -25.75 -16.46 25.82
C ASP A 458 -25.89 -16.33 24.29
N ILE A 459 -26.99 -16.82 23.74
CA ILE A 459 -27.40 -16.69 22.36
C ILE A 459 -28.83 -16.14 22.31
N VAL A 460 -28.98 -14.95 21.72
CA VAL A 460 -30.26 -14.25 21.58
C VAL A 460 -30.72 -14.30 20.14
N THR A 461 -31.94 -14.83 19.93
CA THR A 461 -32.55 -14.92 18.58
C THR A 461 -33.99 -14.43 18.63
N PRO A 462 -34.56 -14.00 17.49
CA PRO A 462 -36.01 -13.66 17.44
C PRO A 462 -36.87 -14.82 17.87
N PRO A 463 -38.04 -14.56 18.50
CA PRO A 463 -39.01 -15.58 18.88
C PRO A 463 -39.37 -16.47 17.70
N ASP A 464 -39.68 -17.74 17.97
CA ASP A 464 -40.15 -18.73 17.00
C ASP A 464 -39.17 -19.06 15.85
N THR A 465 -37.88 -18.76 16.04
CA THR A 465 -36.82 -19.13 15.11
C THR A 465 -36.05 -20.35 15.61
N ASN A 466 -35.55 -21.17 14.67
CA ASN A 466 -34.80 -22.38 15.00
C ASN A 466 -33.37 -22.27 14.41
N TYR A 467 -32.64 -21.21 14.80
CA TYR A 467 -31.28 -20.95 14.31
C TYR A 467 -30.21 -21.76 15.06
N THR A 468 -30.47 -22.19 16.30
CA THR A 468 -29.45 -22.77 17.18
C THR A 468 -29.46 -24.29 17.22
N ARG A 469 -28.27 -24.91 17.22
CA ARG A 469 -28.05 -26.34 17.39
C ARG A 469 -26.75 -26.59 18.15
N GLU A 470 -26.78 -27.51 19.12
CA GLU A 470 -25.58 -28.07 19.78
C GLU A 470 -24.50 -27.02 20.17
N ASN A 471 -24.91 -25.93 20.82
CA ASN A 471 -23.99 -24.97 21.42
C ASN A 471 -23.76 -25.29 22.90
N HIS A 472 -22.60 -24.92 23.42
CA HIS A 472 -22.18 -25.24 24.76
C HIS A 472 -21.92 -23.99 25.60
N PRO A 473 -22.42 -23.90 26.86
CA PRO A 473 -22.02 -22.83 27.75
C PRO A 473 -20.55 -23.00 28.15
N ALA A 474 -19.84 -21.91 28.26
CA ALA A 474 -18.48 -21.92 28.78
C ALA A 474 -18.47 -22.18 30.29
N ALA A 475 -17.43 -22.83 30.78
CA ALA A 475 -17.23 -22.94 32.20
C ALA A 475 -17.10 -21.53 32.84
N PRO A 476 -17.70 -21.29 34.03
CA PRO A 476 -17.52 -20.01 34.68
C PRO A 476 -16.05 -19.75 35.00
N ALA A 477 -15.65 -18.47 34.90
CA ALA A 477 -14.29 -18.08 35.25
C ALA A 477 -13.93 -18.57 36.67
N PRO A 478 -12.72 -19.13 36.91
CA PRO A 478 -12.32 -19.49 38.26
C PRO A 478 -12.35 -18.22 39.13
N MET A 479 -12.90 -18.35 40.34
CA MET A 479 -12.86 -17.28 41.33
C MET A 479 -11.41 -16.81 41.49
N ALA A 480 -11.15 -15.52 41.38
CA ALA A 480 -9.83 -14.96 41.59
C ALA A 480 -9.31 -15.44 42.96
N THR A 481 -8.16 -16.06 42.97
CA THR A 481 -7.46 -16.34 44.23
C THR A 481 -7.16 -14.99 44.87
N PRO A 482 -7.61 -14.72 46.12
CA PRO A 482 -7.28 -13.45 46.73
C PRO A 482 -5.78 -13.24 46.73
N ALA A 483 -5.38 -12.02 46.37
CA ALA A 483 -3.97 -11.66 46.39
C ALA A 483 -3.39 -11.99 47.78
N PRO A 484 -2.17 -12.55 47.87
CA PRO A 484 -1.53 -12.79 49.14
C PRO A 484 -1.48 -11.44 49.91
N GLU A 485 -1.92 -11.46 51.16
CA GLU A 485 -1.80 -10.30 52.04
C GLU A 485 -0.31 -9.85 52.05
N PRO A 486 -0.04 -8.57 51.99
CA PRO A 486 1.33 -8.10 52.14
C PRO A 486 1.89 -8.57 53.47
N GLU A 487 3.01 -9.27 53.44
CA GLU A 487 3.73 -9.65 54.65
C GLU A 487 4.03 -8.40 55.48
N PRO A 488 3.92 -8.52 56.83
CA PRO A 488 4.00 -7.38 57.72
C PRO A 488 5.35 -6.69 57.80
#